data_675b5af8e716b8fb0b7d8e8345c92fe1
#
_entry.id   675b5af8e716b8fb0b7d8e8345c92fe1
#
_cell.length_a   1.000
_cell.length_b   1.000
_cell.length_c   1.000
_cell.angle_alpha   90.00
_cell.angle_beta   90.00
_cell.angle_gamma   90.00
#
_symmetry.space_group_name_H-M   'P 1'
#
loop_
_entity.id
_entity.type
_entity.pdbx_description
1 polymer ?
#
loop_
_entity_poly.entity_id
_entity_poly.type
_entity_poly.pdbx_seq_one_letter_code
_entity_poly.pdbx_strand_id
1 'polypeptide(L)'
;MAVLQMQRISICAMKKNRKAILEELQSLGVLEIDAAELDPELKTMDTMNARLIFEKNASLCDQAIEILDEFSKEKQSMLASLAGKPLIGRKQEEEAIRDQEEILRTAREIQGYRKKLTENSAAAVKLEQQEAALAPWLKLDIPMNFGGTAKAAVLVGSIDGNITLDQVYSQLAADAPQLEAFDIREISNDAGKLSLVVVCLKAQAQELEEALRMQGFARPAQLVSEVPAQELENLKNEDRKSVV
;
A
#
# COMPACT_ATOMS: atom_id res chain seq x y z
N MET A 1 -55.21 16.42 -9.55
CA MET A 1 -54.29 15.43 -10.09
C MET A 1 -54.76 15.07 -11.45
N ALA A 2 -53.93 15.28 -12.49
CA ALA A 2 -54.28 14.85 -13.84
C ALA A 2 -54.02 13.33 -13.91
N VAL A 3 -55.06 12.55 -14.19
CA VAL A 3 -54.94 11.09 -14.40
C VAL A 3 -54.67 10.92 -15.89
N LEU A 4 -53.47 10.44 -16.20
CA LEU A 4 -53.14 10.05 -17.57
C LEU A 4 -53.87 8.72 -17.89
N GLN A 5 -54.55 8.68 -19.05
CA GLN A 5 -55.12 7.43 -19.55
C GLN A 5 -53.98 6.55 -20.06
N MET A 6 -53.76 5.41 -19.45
CA MET A 6 -52.79 4.41 -19.88
C MET A 6 -53.49 3.25 -20.56
N GLN A 7 -52.88 2.70 -21.58
CA GLN A 7 -53.34 1.49 -22.28
C GLN A 7 -52.28 0.40 -22.16
N ARG A 8 -52.70 -0.81 -21.86
CA ARG A 8 -51.84 -1.99 -21.88
C ARG A 8 -51.70 -2.47 -23.34
N ILE A 9 -50.47 -2.56 -23.80
CA ILE A 9 -50.16 -3.11 -25.14
C ILE A 9 -49.23 -4.32 -24.99
N SER A 10 -49.36 -5.27 -25.91
CA SER A 10 -48.45 -6.42 -25.97
C SER A 10 -47.73 -6.43 -27.29
N ILE A 11 -46.43 -6.58 -27.28
CA ILE A 11 -45.58 -6.58 -28.47
C ILE A 11 -45.00 -7.99 -28.62
N CYS A 12 -45.31 -8.64 -29.75
CA CYS A 12 -44.72 -9.92 -30.09
C CYS A 12 -43.78 -9.76 -31.29
N ALA A 13 -42.53 -10.21 -31.14
CA ALA A 13 -41.52 -10.06 -32.16
C ALA A 13 -40.50 -11.21 -32.16
N MET A 14 -39.73 -11.32 -33.24
CA MET A 14 -38.65 -12.31 -33.30
C MET A 14 -37.52 -11.95 -32.29
N LYS A 15 -36.98 -12.95 -31.61
CA LYS A 15 -35.91 -12.81 -30.61
C LYS A 15 -34.71 -12.00 -31.14
N LYS A 16 -34.34 -12.12 -32.40
CA LYS A 16 -33.25 -11.38 -33.04
C LYS A 16 -33.45 -9.86 -33.06
N ASN A 17 -34.72 -9.39 -33.10
CA ASN A 17 -35.07 -7.97 -33.20
C ASN A 17 -35.29 -7.34 -31.77
N ARG A 18 -35.19 -8.12 -30.72
CA ARG A 18 -35.52 -7.70 -29.35
C ARG A 18 -34.76 -6.43 -28.95
N LYS A 19 -33.45 -6.40 -29.18
CA LYS A 19 -32.60 -5.26 -28.75
C LYS A 19 -33.05 -3.98 -29.46
N ALA A 20 -33.20 -4.00 -30.78
CA ALA A 20 -33.61 -2.83 -31.53
C ALA A 20 -35.01 -2.33 -31.12
N ILE A 21 -35.94 -3.25 -30.86
CA ILE A 21 -37.29 -2.88 -30.41
C ILE A 21 -37.24 -2.23 -29.02
N LEU A 22 -36.46 -2.78 -28.07
CA LEU A 22 -36.34 -2.21 -26.74
C LEU A 22 -35.66 -0.84 -26.75
N GLU A 23 -34.65 -0.65 -27.60
CA GLU A 23 -33.96 0.65 -27.79
C GLU A 23 -34.96 1.70 -28.36
N GLU A 24 -35.79 1.32 -29.34
CA GLU A 24 -36.81 2.20 -29.90
C GLU A 24 -37.88 2.55 -28.85
N LEU A 25 -38.39 1.56 -28.12
CA LEU A 25 -39.36 1.78 -27.05
C LEU A 25 -38.82 2.69 -25.94
N GLN A 26 -37.56 2.49 -25.56
CA GLN A 26 -36.89 3.34 -24.58
C GLN A 26 -36.77 4.78 -25.08
N SER A 27 -36.46 4.96 -26.35
CA SER A 27 -36.33 6.30 -26.96
C SER A 27 -37.63 7.11 -26.95
N LEU A 28 -38.77 6.44 -27.01
CA LEU A 28 -40.09 7.09 -26.93
C LEU A 28 -40.38 7.69 -25.53
N GLY A 29 -39.84 7.12 -24.46
CA GLY A 29 -39.97 7.63 -23.09
C GLY A 29 -41.39 7.65 -22.52
N VAL A 30 -42.34 6.94 -23.18
CA VAL A 30 -43.77 6.95 -22.87
C VAL A 30 -44.33 5.60 -22.46
N LEU A 31 -43.47 4.61 -22.27
CA LEU A 31 -43.82 3.23 -21.98
C LEU A 31 -43.21 2.76 -20.66
N GLU A 32 -43.99 2.10 -19.88
CA GLU A 32 -43.55 1.31 -18.73
C GLU A 32 -43.55 -0.18 -19.11
N ILE A 33 -42.44 -0.87 -18.93
CA ILE A 33 -42.33 -2.31 -19.20
C ILE A 33 -42.68 -3.06 -17.93
N ASP A 34 -43.84 -3.72 -17.94
CA ASP A 34 -44.29 -4.58 -16.86
C ASP A 34 -43.84 -6.03 -17.09
N ALA A 35 -43.53 -6.74 -16.01
CA ALA A 35 -43.31 -8.17 -16.06
C ALA A 35 -44.70 -8.83 -16.24
N ALA A 36 -45.06 -9.20 -17.44
CA ALA A 36 -46.29 -9.88 -17.73
C ALA A 36 -46.42 -11.16 -16.88
N GLU A 37 -47.63 -11.46 -16.37
CA GLU A 37 -47.96 -12.80 -15.99
C GLU A 37 -47.80 -13.71 -17.20
N LEU A 38 -46.65 -14.43 -17.20
CA LEU A 38 -46.26 -15.23 -18.31
C LEU A 38 -47.07 -16.51 -18.38
N ASP A 39 -47.50 -16.86 -19.59
CA ASP A 39 -47.91 -18.22 -19.89
C ASP A 39 -46.83 -19.21 -19.39
N PRO A 40 -47.19 -20.33 -18.75
CA PRO A 40 -46.23 -21.32 -18.22
C PRO A 40 -45.20 -21.79 -19.29
N GLU A 41 -45.54 -21.68 -20.58
CA GLU A 41 -44.65 -22.05 -21.68
C GLU A 41 -43.59 -20.95 -22.02
N LEU A 42 -43.79 -19.71 -21.56
CA LEU A 42 -42.88 -18.60 -21.79
C LEU A 42 -41.88 -18.47 -20.61
N LYS A 43 -40.61 -18.37 -20.93
CA LYS A 43 -39.56 -18.15 -19.95
C LYS A 43 -38.98 -16.76 -20.05
N THR A 44 -38.77 -16.12 -18.91
CA THR A 44 -37.99 -14.87 -18.86
C THR A 44 -36.55 -15.14 -19.29
N MET A 45 -35.96 -14.19 -19.99
CA MET A 45 -34.55 -14.29 -20.33
C MET A 45 -33.67 -13.96 -19.14
N ASP A 46 -32.73 -14.84 -18.83
CA ASP A 46 -31.71 -14.54 -17.82
C ASP A 46 -30.79 -13.42 -18.30
N THR A 47 -30.81 -12.30 -17.60
CA THR A 47 -29.96 -11.12 -17.85
C THR A 47 -28.95 -10.88 -16.76
N MET A 48 -28.85 -11.78 -15.75
CA MET A 48 -28.02 -11.60 -14.57
C MET A 48 -26.55 -11.37 -14.94
N ASN A 49 -26.00 -12.19 -15.84
CA ASN A 49 -24.60 -12.04 -16.26
C ASN A 49 -24.34 -10.71 -16.97
N ALA A 50 -25.25 -10.26 -17.83
CA ALA A 50 -25.11 -8.97 -18.51
C ALA A 50 -25.18 -7.82 -17.51
N ARG A 51 -26.13 -7.88 -16.57
CA ARG A 51 -26.25 -6.89 -15.49
C ARG A 51 -25.00 -6.78 -14.65
N LEU A 52 -24.45 -7.92 -14.21
CA LEU A 52 -23.21 -7.95 -13.43
C LEU A 52 -22.01 -7.33 -14.17
N ILE A 53 -21.92 -7.54 -15.50
CA ILE A 53 -20.88 -6.91 -16.31
C ILE A 53 -21.06 -5.39 -16.33
N PHE A 54 -22.28 -4.90 -16.52
CA PHE A 54 -22.53 -3.45 -16.52
C PHE A 54 -22.29 -2.82 -15.15
N GLU A 55 -22.73 -3.45 -14.09
CA GLU A 55 -22.48 -2.98 -12.72
C GLU A 55 -20.99 -2.93 -12.39
N LYS A 56 -20.23 -3.95 -12.81
CA LYS A 56 -18.76 -3.96 -12.66
C LYS A 56 -18.08 -2.84 -13.46
N ASN A 57 -18.52 -2.61 -14.69
CA ASN A 57 -17.98 -1.55 -15.54
C ASN A 57 -18.31 -0.16 -15.00
N ALA A 58 -19.52 0.05 -14.50
CA ALA A 58 -19.92 1.29 -13.83
C ALA A 58 -19.06 1.55 -12.59
N SER A 59 -18.93 0.56 -11.71
CA SER A 59 -18.08 0.67 -10.52
C SER A 59 -16.61 0.96 -10.87
N LEU A 60 -16.08 0.40 -11.96
CA LEU A 60 -14.73 0.69 -12.42
C LEU A 60 -14.58 2.16 -12.82
N CYS A 61 -15.56 2.73 -13.53
CA CYS A 61 -15.56 4.14 -13.92
C CYS A 61 -15.70 5.06 -12.70
N ASP A 62 -16.62 4.73 -11.77
CA ASP A 62 -16.82 5.51 -10.54
C ASP A 62 -15.52 5.59 -9.72
N GLN A 63 -14.83 4.47 -9.54
CA GLN A 63 -13.54 4.44 -8.83
C GLN A 63 -12.45 5.25 -9.57
N ALA A 64 -12.45 5.22 -10.90
CA ALA A 64 -11.50 6.03 -11.66
C ALA A 64 -11.79 7.53 -11.52
N ILE A 65 -13.06 7.93 -11.48
CA ILE A 65 -13.49 9.32 -11.25
C ILE A 65 -13.08 9.76 -9.85
N GLU A 66 -13.32 8.95 -8.82
CA GLU A 66 -12.89 9.25 -7.44
C GLU A 66 -11.38 9.51 -7.36
N ILE A 67 -10.57 8.69 -8.05
CA ILE A 67 -9.12 8.91 -8.11
C ILE A 67 -8.79 10.24 -8.79
N LEU A 68 -9.43 10.56 -9.90
CA LEU A 68 -9.20 11.81 -10.63
C LEU A 68 -9.62 13.03 -9.81
N ASP A 69 -10.69 12.94 -9.05
CA ASP A 69 -11.18 14.02 -8.18
C ASP A 69 -10.18 14.35 -7.08
N GLU A 70 -9.42 13.35 -6.56
CA GLU A 70 -8.35 13.61 -5.58
C GLU A 70 -7.22 14.49 -6.16
N PHE A 71 -6.94 14.37 -7.45
CA PHE A 71 -5.89 15.13 -8.14
C PHE A 71 -6.40 16.38 -8.86
N SER A 72 -7.72 16.54 -8.97
CA SER A 72 -8.32 17.71 -9.60
C SER A 72 -8.11 18.95 -8.74
N LYS A 73 -7.63 20.02 -9.37
CA LYS A 73 -7.53 21.35 -8.74
C LYS A 73 -8.87 22.08 -8.70
N GLU A 74 -9.85 21.61 -9.44
CA GLU A 74 -11.18 22.17 -9.46
C GLU A 74 -11.95 21.68 -8.24
N LYS A 75 -12.13 22.56 -7.26
CA LYS A 75 -13.04 22.29 -6.14
C LYS A 75 -14.45 22.26 -6.69
N GLN A 76 -15.06 21.07 -6.73
CA GLN A 76 -16.48 20.97 -7.00
C GLN A 76 -17.23 21.87 -6.01
N SER A 77 -18.02 22.79 -6.55
CA SER A 77 -18.87 23.64 -5.72
C SER A 77 -19.81 22.74 -4.90
N MET A 78 -19.94 23.01 -3.59
CA MET A 78 -20.94 22.31 -2.76
C MET A 78 -22.35 22.36 -3.36
N LEU A 79 -22.66 23.35 -4.19
CA LEU A 79 -23.90 23.48 -4.91
C LEU A 79 -24.03 22.52 -6.09
N ALA A 80 -22.95 22.03 -6.66
CA ALA A 80 -22.98 21.05 -7.74
C ALA A 80 -23.54 19.69 -7.30
N SER A 81 -23.30 19.30 -6.04
CA SER A 81 -23.87 18.07 -5.45
C SER A 81 -25.39 18.15 -5.24
N LEU A 82 -25.95 19.35 -5.13
CA LEU A 82 -27.38 19.59 -4.99
C LEU A 82 -28.10 19.68 -6.34
N ALA A 83 -27.39 19.91 -7.44
CA ALA A 83 -27.95 20.00 -8.78
C ALA A 83 -28.43 18.66 -9.38
N GLY A 84 -28.13 17.54 -8.71
CA GLY A 84 -28.45 16.21 -9.18
C GLY A 84 -27.52 15.73 -10.31
N LYS A 85 -27.84 14.59 -10.88
CA LYS A 85 -27.08 14.05 -12.02
C LYS A 85 -27.32 14.90 -13.28
N PRO A 86 -26.26 15.21 -14.05
CA PRO A 86 -26.45 15.98 -15.28
C PRO A 86 -27.29 15.19 -16.30
N LEU A 87 -28.15 15.91 -17.01
CA LEU A 87 -28.91 15.33 -18.11
C LEU A 87 -27.99 15.20 -19.34
N ILE A 88 -27.83 13.98 -19.81
CA ILE A 88 -27.07 13.70 -21.04
C ILE A 88 -28.02 13.58 -22.24
N GLY A 89 -27.62 14.18 -23.35
CA GLY A 89 -28.37 14.05 -24.62
C GLY A 89 -28.07 12.72 -25.31
N ARG A 90 -28.99 12.27 -26.17
CA ARG A 90 -28.87 11.00 -26.93
C ARG A 90 -27.54 10.87 -27.70
N LYS A 91 -27.04 11.97 -28.28
CA LYS A 91 -25.74 11.95 -28.96
C LYS A 91 -24.57 11.62 -28.04
N GLN A 92 -24.58 12.18 -26.85
CA GLN A 92 -23.55 11.91 -25.82
C GLN A 92 -23.60 10.46 -25.32
N GLU A 93 -24.82 9.92 -25.19
CA GLU A 93 -25.01 8.50 -24.86
C GLU A 93 -24.48 7.59 -25.99
N GLU A 94 -24.79 7.86 -27.23
CA GLU A 94 -24.31 7.11 -28.40
C GLU A 94 -22.78 7.17 -28.54
N GLU A 95 -22.16 8.34 -28.23
CA GLU A 95 -20.71 8.52 -28.19
C GLU A 95 -20.09 7.70 -27.09
N ALA A 96 -20.64 7.74 -25.87
CA ALA A 96 -20.14 6.97 -24.73
C ALA A 96 -20.23 5.46 -24.97
N ILE A 97 -21.32 4.99 -25.63
CA ILE A 97 -21.47 3.57 -26.01
C ILE A 97 -20.42 3.16 -27.05
N ARG A 98 -20.17 4.01 -28.02
CA ARG A 98 -19.17 3.76 -29.07
C ARG A 98 -17.76 3.68 -28.49
N ASP A 99 -17.44 4.58 -27.57
CA ASP A 99 -16.10 4.73 -27.00
C ASP A 99 -15.91 3.92 -25.71
N GLN A 100 -16.89 3.06 -25.37
CA GLN A 100 -16.94 2.28 -24.12
C GLN A 100 -15.66 1.50 -23.83
N GLU A 101 -15.08 0.84 -24.83
CA GLU A 101 -13.87 0.03 -24.62
C GLU A 101 -12.67 0.91 -24.27
N GLU A 102 -12.55 2.08 -24.87
CA GLU A 102 -11.48 3.04 -24.59
C GLU A 102 -11.65 3.65 -23.19
N ILE A 103 -12.87 4.03 -22.82
CA ILE A 103 -13.19 4.53 -21.49
C ILE A 103 -12.82 3.50 -20.42
N LEU A 104 -13.22 2.25 -20.59
CA LEU A 104 -12.92 1.17 -19.65
C LEU A 104 -11.41 0.84 -19.59
N ARG A 105 -10.69 0.96 -20.69
CA ARG A 105 -9.23 0.83 -20.71
C ARG A 105 -8.58 1.93 -19.89
N THR A 106 -8.94 3.17 -20.15
CA THR A 106 -8.44 4.34 -19.41
C THR A 106 -8.73 4.25 -17.91
N ALA A 107 -9.95 3.83 -17.54
CA ALA A 107 -10.30 3.62 -16.13
C ALA A 107 -9.41 2.56 -15.46
N ARG A 108 -9.08 1.46 -16.14
CA ARG A 108 -8.15 0.45 -15.61
C ARG A 108 -6.72 0.99 -15.49
N GLU A 109 -6.27 1.79 -16.45
CA GLU A 109 -4.94 2.43 -16.38
C GLU A 109 -4.84 3.38 -15.19
N ILE A 110 -5.86 4.21 -14.93
CA ILE A 110 -5.93 5.10 -13.77
C ILE A 110 -5.82 4.31 -12.46
N GLN A 111 -6.59 3.23 -12.31
CA GLN A 111 -6.47 2.34 -11.14
C GLN A 111 -5.07 1.72 -11.03
N GLY A 112 -4.49 1.33 -12.17
CA GLY A 112 -3.12 0.82 -12.22
C GLY A 112 -2.08 1.84 -11.73
N TYR A 113 -2.21 3.09 -12.12
CA TYR A 113 -1.35 4.17 -11.63
C TYR A 113 -1.54 4.44 -10.14
N ARG A 114 -2.78 4.45 -9.65
CA ARG A 114 -3.06 4.59 -8.21
C ARG A 114 -2.39 3.49 -7.39
N LYS A 115 -2.49 2.24 -7.86
CA LYS A 115 -1.84 1.10 -7.22
C LYS A 115 -0.32 1.28 -7.17
N LYS A 116 0.31 1.63 -8.31
CA LYS A 116 1.74 1.89 -8.37
C LYS A 116 2.17 3.03 -7.44
N LEU A 117 1.39 4.11 -7.38
CA LEU A 117 1.67 5.23 -6.49
C LEU A 117 1.67 4.79 -5.02
N THR A 118 0.70 3.98 -4.62
CA THR A 118 0.61 3.44 -3.26
C THR A 118 1.78 2.50 -2.94
N GLU A 119 2.14 1.63 -3.89
CA GLU A 119 3.28 0.71 -3.76
C GLU A 119 4.60 1.47 -3.63
N ASN A 120 4.82 2.48 -4.46
CA ASN A 120 6.02 3.32 -4.40
C ASN A 120 6.10 4.13 -3.11
N SER A 121 4.97 4.70 -2.65
CA SER A 121 4.94 5.42 -1.37
C SER A 121 5.27 4.50 -0.19
N ALA A 122 4.75 3.27 -0.19
CA ALA A 122 5.08 2.29 0.85
C ALA A 122 6.54 1.85 0.79
N ALA A 123 7.11 1.70 -0.42
CA ALA A 123 8.53 1.38 -0.61
C ALA A 123 9.43 2.52 -0.11
N ALA A 124 9.10 3.78 -0.41
CA ALA A 124 9.85 4.94 0.07
C ALA A 124 9.87 5.02 1.61
N VAL A 125 8.72 4.86 2.27
CA VAL A 125 8.65 4.82 3.74
C VAL A 125 9.51 3.69 4.32
N LYS A 126 9.52 2.52 3.67
CA LYS A 126 10.36 1.41 4.09
C LYS A 126 11.86 1.73 3.97
N LEU A 127 12.27 2.35 2.86
CA LEU A 127 13.65 2.77 2.65
C LEU A 127 14.07 3.82 3.68
N GLU A 128 13.24 4.82 3.96
CA GLU A 128 13.50 5.82 5.01
C GLU A 128 13.67 5.17 6.40
N GLN A 129 12.85 4.18 6.73
CA GLN A 129 12.98 3.44 7.98
C GLN A 129 14.30 2.63 8.04
N GLN A 130 14.71 2.03 6.93
CA GLN A 130 15.99 1.32 6.84
C GLN A 130 17.17 2.27 6.95
N GLU A 131 17.13 3.42 6.30
CA GLU A 131 18.15 4.46 6.44
C GLU A 131 18.27 4.97 7.88
N ALA A 132 17.13 5.26 8.53
CA ALA A 132 17.10 5.69 9.92
C ALA A 132 17.65 4.61 10.87
N ALA A 133 17.39 3.34 10.61
CA ALA A 133 17.93 2.23 11.41
C ALA A 133 19.44 2.06 11.26
N LEU A 134 20.02 2.45 10.10
CA LEU A 134 21.47 2.40 9.86
C LEU A 134 22.21 3.62 10.41
N ALA A 135 21.55 4.76 10.58
CA ALA A 135 22.18 6.01 10.99
C ALA A 135 23.09 5.88 12.24
N PRO A 136 22.71 5.19 13.33
CA PRO A 136 23.57 5.01 14.49
C PRO A 136 24.84 4.19 14.22
N TRP A 137 24.87 3.40 13.14
CA TRP A 137 25.90 2.42 12.83
C TRP A 137 26.90 2.89 11.76
N LEU A 138 26.77 4.09 11.21
CA LEU A 138 27.58 4.57 10.09
C LEU A 138 29.09 4.60 10.35
N LYS A 139 29.51 4.67 11.62
CA LYS A 139 30.92 4.62 12.02
C LYS A 139 31.45 3.19 12.21
N LEU A 140 30.58 2.18 12.07
CA LEU A 140 30.99 0.78 12.16
C LEU A 140 31.66 0.37 10.84
N ASP A 141 32.89 -0.13 10.93
CA ASP A 141 33.76 -0.51 9.83
C ASP A 141 33.71 -2.00 9.47
N ILE A 142 32.81 -2.74 10.11
CA ILE A 142 32.54 -4.16 9.86
C ILE A 142 31.06 -4.39 9.56
N PRO A 143 30.69 -5.49 8.89
CA PRO A 143 29.31 -5.89 8.71
C PRO A 143 28.62 -6.11 10.07
N MET A 144 27.35 -5.66 10.20
CA MET A 144 26.62 -5.80 11.47
C MET A 144 26.36 -7.26 11.86
N ASN A 145 26.33 -8.17 10.89
CA ASN A 145 26.17 -9.61 11.10
C ASN A 145 27.50 -10.34 11.35
N PHE A 146 28.62 -9.62 11.44
CA PHE A 146 29.91 -10.23 11.68
C PHE A 146 29.97 -10.79 13.11
N GLY A 147 29.89 -12.10 13.25
CA GLY A 147 29.89 -12.79 14.56
C GLY A 147 31.26 -13.03 15.18
N GLY A 148 32.34 -12.55 14.55
CA GLY A 148 33.71 -12.72 15.05
C GLY A 148 34.56 -13.74 14.28
N THR A 149 35.59 -14.27 14.95
CA THR A 149 36.57 -15.21 14.39
C THR A 149 36.49 -16.59 15.08
N ALA A 150 37.46 -17.45 14.85
CA ALA A 150 37.53 -18.77 15.50
C ALA A 150 37.65 -18.67 17.04
N LYS A 151 38.31 -17.63 17.59
CA LYS A 151 38.57 -17.46 19.02
C LYS A 151 37.86 -16.27 19.67
N ALA A 152 37.51 -15.25 18.88
CA ALA A 152 36.81 -14.05 19.34
C ALA A 152 35.37 -14.01 18.80
N ALA A 153 34.47 -13.54 19.67
CA ALA A 153 33.10 -13.20 19.29
C ALA A 153 32.94 -11.68 19.20
N VAL A 154 32.04 -11.24 18.31
CA VAL A 154 31.66 -9.83 18.15
C VAL A 154 30.16 -9.71 18.40
N LEU A 155 29.79 -8.81 19.31
CA LEU A 155 28.40 -8.48 19.60
C LEU A 155 28.16 -7.04 19.16
N VAL A 156 27.13 -6.83 18.34
CA VAL A 156 26.68 -5.50 17.91
C VAL A 156 25.32 -5.25 18.55
N GLY A 157 25.15 -4.12 19.21
CA GLY A 157 23.89 -3.81 19.88
C GLY A 157 23.87 -2.42 20.49
N SER A 158 22.77 -2.08 21.12
CA SER A 158 22.57 -0.78 21.76
C SER A 158 21.95 -0.91 23.13
N ILE A 159 22.19 0.08 23.96
CA ILE A 159 21.59 0.23 25.29
C ILE A 159 20.78 1.52 25.27
N ASP A 160 19.51 1.44 25.63
CA ASP A 160 18.64 2.60 25.75
C ASP A 160 18.86 3.29 27.12
N GLY A 161 18.85 4.62 27.13
CA GLY A 161 19.07 5.46 28.29
C GLY A 161 20.30 6.36 28.13
N ASN A 162 20.40 7.40 28.96
CA ASN A 162 21.56 8.28 28.96
C ASN A 162 22.75 7.63 29.71
N ILE A 163 23.20 6.48 29.23
CA ILE A 163 24.28 5.70 29.83
C ILE A 163 25.56 6.00 29.04
N THR A 164 26.66 6.16 29.79
CA THR A 164 28.00 6.34 29.23
C THR A 164 28.74 5.01 29.15
N LEU A 165 29.75 4.94 28.27
CA LEU A 165 30.61 3.77 28.15
C LEU A 165 31.29 3.39 29.50
N ASP A 166 31.73 4.40 30.27
CA ASP A 166 32.35 4.19 31.61
C ASP A 166 31.36 3.55 32.59
N GLN A 167 30.08 3.92 32.53
CA GLN A 167 29.05 3.31 33.36
C GLN A 167 28.81 1.85 32.98
N VAL A 168 28.82 1.52 31.70
CA VAL A 168 28.70 0.14 31.22
C VAL A 168 29.86 -0.71 31.73
N TYR A 169 31.10 -0.22 31.64
CA TYR A 169 32.27 -0.91 32.19
C TYR A 169 32.18 -1.09 33.69
N SER A 170 31.76 -0.05 34.44
CA SER A 170 31.66 -0.11 35.90
C SER A 170 30.61 -1.12 36.36
N GLN A 171 29.50 -1.19 35.66
CA GLN A 171 28.44 -2.16 35.96
C GLN A 171 28.86 -3.59 35.60
N LEU A 172 29.52 -3.80 34.47
CA LEU A 172 30.05 -5.12 34.10
C LEU A 172 31.09 -5.63 35.08
N ALA A 173 31.97 -4.74 35.58
CA ALA A 173 32.96 -5.10 36.59
C ALA A 173 32.33 -5.50 37.93
N ALA A 174 31.17 -4.95 38.28
CA ALA A 174 30.41 -5.31 39.47
C ALA A 174 29.59 -6.60 39.30
N ASP A 175 28.90 -6.75 38.14
CA ASP A 175 27.96 -7.81 37.94
C ASP A 175 28.61 -9.13 37.42
N ALA A 176 29.75 -9.02 36.71
CA ALA A 176 30.45 -10.16 36.15
C ALA A 176 31.99 -10.02 36.26
N PRO A 177 32.53 -10.00 37.45
CA PRO A 177 33.97 -9.78 37.71
C PRO A 177 34.88 -10.88 37.14
N GLN A 178 34.34 -12.02 36.77
CA GLN A 178 35.06 -13.13 36.11
C GLN A 178 35.35 -12.92 34.64
N LEU A 179 34.74 -11.89 34.02
CA LEU A 179 34.96 -11.56 32.61
C LEU A 179 36.20 -10.68 32.47
N GLU A 180 37.32 -11.26 31.99
CA GLU A 180 38.61 -10.56 31.96
C GLU A 180 39.01 -10.03 30.57
N ALA A 181 38.47 -10.64 29.52
CA ALA A 181 38.97 -10.39 28.16
C ALA A 181 37.83 -9.94 27.22
N PHE A 182 37.43 -8.69 27.36
CA PHE A 182 36.50 -8.02 26.45
C PHE A 182 36.93 -6.57 26.24
N ASP A 183 36.52 -6.02 25.11
CA ASP A 183 36.64 -4.62 24.71
C ASP A 183 35.34 -4.09 24.16
N ILE A 184 34.95 -2.89 24.58
CA ILE A 184 33.73 -2.24 24.16
C ILE A 184 34.08 -0.95 23.44
N ARG A 185 33.61 -0.81 22.21
CA ARG A 185 33.76 0.41 21.41
C ARG A 185 32.41 1.08 21.20
N GLU A 186 32.33 2.34 21.57
CA GLU A 186 31.18 3.19 21.24
C GLU A 186 31.20 3.50 19.76
N ILE A 187 30.06 3.29 19.10
CA ILE A 187 29.83 3.63 17.69
C ILE A 187 29.11 4.97 17.59
N SER A 188 28.06 5.15 18.38
CA SER A 188 27.32 6.41 18.51
C SER A 188 26.64 6.49 19.87
N ASN A 189 26.39 7.72 20.32
CA ASN A 189 25.59 8.00 21.51
C ASN A 189 24.66 9.15 21.18
N ASP A 190 23.54 8.83 20.56
CA ASP A 190 22.58 9.82 20.06
C ASP A 190 21.18 9.54 20.63
N ALA A 191 20.46 10.61 20.93
CA ALA A 191 19.07 10.58 21.37
C ALA A 191 18.79 9.65 22.59
N GLY A 192 19.78 9.50 23.50
CA GLY A 192 19.64 8.62 24.66
C GLY A 192 19.79 7.14 24.34
N LYS A 193 20.44 6.81 23.24
CA LYS A 193 20.74 5.44 22.81
C LYS A 193 22.23 5.29 22.54
N LEU A 194 22.89 4.45 23.32
CA LEU A 194 24.30 4.11 23.17
C LEU A 194 24.41 2.88 22.25
N SER A 195 24.93 3.09 21.03
CA SER A 195 25.26 2.02 20.09
C SER A 195 26.70 1.59 20.26
N LEU A 196 26.94 0.30 20.42
CA LEU A 196 28.24 -0.24 20.74
C LEU A 196 28.55 -1.56 20.02
N VAL A 197 29.83 -1.82 19.85
CA VAL A 197 30.36 -3.12 19.43
C VAL A 197 31.23 -3.66 20.56
N VAL A 198 31.04 -4.94 20.86
CA VAL A 198 31.77 -5.62 21.91
C VAL A 198 32.54 -6.78 21.30
N VAL A 199 33.82 -6.87 21.62
CA VAL A 199 34.69 -7.96 21.21
C VAL A 199 35.08 -8.71 22.49
N CYS A 200 34.96 -10.04 22.50
CA CYS A 200 35.30 -10.86 23.63
C CYS A 200 35.82 -12.24 23.20
N LEU A 201 36.30 -13.03 24.15
CA LEU A 201 36.61 -14.43 23.92
C LEU A 201 35.32 -15.21 23.63
N LYS A 202 35.34 -16.06 22.63
CA LYS A 202 34.17 -16.84 22.21
C LYS A 202 33.62 -17.73 23.33
N ALA A 203 34.48 -18.22 24.21
CA ALA A 203 34.09 -19.01 25.39
C ALA A 203 33.27 -18.23 26.41
N GLN A 204 33.42 -16.89 26.45
CA GLN A 204 32.77 -16.00 27.42
C GLN A 204 31.64 -15.17 26.78
N ALA A 205 31.38 -15.33 25.48
CA ALA A 205 30.47 -14.49 24.73
C ALA A 205 29.02 -14.55 25.24
N GLN A 206 28.55 -15.73 25.63
CA GLN A 206 27.22 -15.89 26.16
C GLN A 206 27.03 -15.21 27.50
N GLU A 207 27.98 -15.42 28.42
CA GLU A 207 27.95 -14.81 29.76
C GLU A 207 28.03 -13.28 29.69
N LEU A 208 28.90 -12.76 28.83
CA LEU A 208 29.00 -11.32 28.59
C LEU A 208 27.71 -10.75 27.95
N GLU A 209 27.11 -11.44 27.01
CA GLU A 209 25.84 -10.99 26.41
C GLU A 209 24.71 -10.98 27.46
N GLU A 210 24.64 -11.97 28.35
CA GLU A 210 23.66 -12.01 29.42
C GLU A 210 23.85 -10.85 30.39
N ALA A 211 25.10 -10.56 30.81
CA ALA A 211 25.42 -9.42 31.69
C ALA A 211 25.08 -8.07 31.03
N LEU A 212 25.36 -7.92 29.74
CA LEU A 212 24.96 -6.72 28.97
C LEU A 212 23.44 -6.58 28.85
N ARG A 213 22.71 -7.67 28.64
CA ARG A 213 21.22 -7.67 28.57
C ARG A 213 20.62 -7.21 29.91
N MET A 214 21.20 -7.53 31.02
CA MET A 214 20.74 -7.03 32.33
C MET A 214 20.85 -5.50 32.42
N GLN A 215 21.75 -4.90 31.64
CA GLN A 215 21.91 -3.44 31.51
C GLN A 215 21.05 -2.84 30.39
N GLY A 216 20.19 -3.63 29.75
CA GLY A 216 19.32 -3.17 28.68
C GLY A 216 19.91 -3.31 27.27
N PHE A 217 21.01 -4.06 27.12
CA PHE A 217 21.56 -4.32 25.77
C PHE A 217 20.59 -5.10 24.90
N ALA A 218 20.35 -4.59 23.73
CA ALA A 218 19.52 -5.22 22.69
C ALA A 218 20.28 -5.27 21.36
N ARG A 219 20.17 -6.40 20.66
CA ARG A 219 20.68 -6.51 19.29
C ARG A 219 19.79 -5.73 18.33
N PRO A 220 20.31 -5.13 17.26
CA PRO A 220 19.51 -4.48 16.24
C PRO A 220 18.51 -5.48 15.61
N ALA A 221 17.30 -5.00 15.31
CA ALA A 221 16.26 -5.81 14.68
C ALA A 221 16.66 -6.26 13.26
N GLN A 222 17.45 -5.45 12.56
CA GLN A 222 18.03 -5.76 11.26
C GLN A 222 19.54 -5.77 11.34
N LEU A 223 20.15 -6.86 10.88
CA LEU A 223 21.59 -7.01 10.75
C LEU A 223 21.91 -6.99 9.24
N VAL A 224 22.69 -6.01 8.80
CA VAL A 224 23.13 -5.93 7.41
C VAL A 224 24.43 -6.71 7.20
N SER A 225 24.55 -7.32 6.02
CA SER A 225 25.70 -8.14 5.64
C SER A 225 26.86 -7.35 5.05
N GLU A 226 26.64 -6.09 4.76
CA GLU A 226 27.65 -5.14 4.32
C GLU A 226 27.99 -4.13 5.41
N VAL A 227 29.05 -3.36 5.22
CA VAL A 227 29.39 -2.25 6.10
C VAL A 227 28.24 -1.23 6.03
N PRO A 228 27.72 -0.74 7.18
CA PRO A 228 26.54 0.13 7.19
C PRO A 228 26.62 1.36 6.29
N ALA A 229 27.80 1.94 6.13
CA ALA A 229 28.02 3.07 5.22
C ALA A 229 27.80 2.70 3.74
N GLN A 230 28.19 1.49 3.33
CA GLN A 230 27.97 0.98 1.97
C GLN A 230 26.51 0.63 1.75
N GLU A 231 25.89 0.01 2.74
CA GLU A 231 24.47 -0.33 2.67
C GLU A 231 23.60 0.93 2.54
N LEU A 232 23.93 1.99 3.28
CA LEU A 232 23.23 3.27 3.14
C LEU A 232 23.37 3.86 1.72
N GLU A 233 24.52 3.73 1.10
CA GLU A 233 24.71 4.18 -0.28
C GLU A 233 23.88 3.34 -1.27
N ASN A 234 23.80 2.05 -1.05
CA ASN A 234 22.95 1.15 -1.83
C ASN A 234 21.46 1.53 -1.72
N LEU A 235 20.96 1.75 -0.50
CA LEU A 235 19.57 2.18 -0.25
C LEU A 235 19.25 3.51 -0.94
N LYS A 236 20.15 4.50 -0.86
CA LYS A 236 19.98 5.79 -1.56
C LYS A 236 19.97 5.66 -3.08
N ASN A 237 20.71 4.72 -3.62
CA ASN A 237 20.70 4.44 -5.05
C ASN A 237 19.43 3.72 -5.48
N GLU A 238 18.83 2.91 -4.61
CA GLU A 238 17.56 2.23 -4.83
C GLU A 238 16.39 3.21 -4.79
N ASP A 239 16.40 4.13 -3.84
CA ASP A 239 15.41 5.22 -3.74
C ASP A 239 15.40 6.08 -5.00
N ARG A 240 16.58 6.50 -5.49
CA ARG A 240 16.68 7.27 -6.73
C ARG A 240 16.13 6.55 -7.96
N LYS A 241 16.20 5.22 -8.02
CA LYS A 241 15.65 4.42 -9.12
C LYS A 241 14.13 4.27 -9.03
N SER A 242 13.57 4.29 -7.84
CA SER A 242 12.12 4.17 -7.62
C SER A 242 11.36 5.47 -7.94
N VAL A 243 12.05 6.62 -8.01
CA VAL A 243 11.48 7.95 -8.32
C VAL A 243 11.47 8.26 -9.82
N VAL A 244 12.13 7.48 -10.67
CA VAL A 244 12.15 7.59 -12.14
C VAL A 244 11.17 6.62 -12.77
#